data_3d68cfeb6b90186164358a4e680c60ef
#
_entry.id   3d68cfeb6b90186164358a4e680c60ef
#
_cell.length_a   1.000
_cell.length_b   1.000
_cell.length_c   1.000
_cell.angle_alpha   90.00
_cell.angle_beta   90.00
_cell.angle_gamma   90.00
#
_symmetry.space_group_name_H-M   'P 1'
#
loop_
_entity.id
_entity.type
_entity.pdbx_description
1 polymer ?
#
loop_
_entity_poly.entity_id
_entity_poly.type
_entity_poly.pdbx_seq_one_letter_code
_entity_poly.pdbx_strand_id
1 'polypeptide(L)'
;MRGSRLPWVLLIAISAFGYGSGPLFAKWIYPTGFDWLDLLAWRHLLAALILWVVVLFLPAGRAALRQITPRRGLTAFGLGVLFVANASTYFGSLTWIDASLAGLMTYAYPAIVAVLSIFFAHAPSGVRPWVALAIATSGVVLGVGGISAGKEPALIGLVLGVASPIIYSCYIILAARLGGESKSGTGASRGGGIPPLAAVPLSLAGTSFGVFVLRLATGRDLLPIPIPDDALLPILGVATIAGIVPIGAFYAGAKRLGAARAALVSTVEPIFTIVAAGLVFGERLTPVQLLGGAAILGAVVVAEWEAIRPTQARRGRGR
;
A
#
# COMPACT_ATOMS: atom_id res chain seq x y z
N MET A 1 11.91 0.94 33.06
CA MET A 1 12.78 1.36 31.95
C MET A 1 11.93 1.49 30.70
N ARG A 2 11.67 2.72 30.19
CA ARG A 2 10.97 2.91 28.90
C ARG A 2 11.98 2.56 27.78
N GLY A 3 11.94 1.35 27.26
CA GLY A 3 12.77 0.96 26.13
C GLY A 3 12.67 1.97 25.00
N SER A 4 13.77 2.26 24.32
CA SER A 4 13.83 3.18 23.18
C SER A 4 12.78 2.80 22.13
N ARG A 5 12.04 3.79 21.62
CA ARG A 5 11.07 3.61 20.52
C ARG A 5 11.76 3.54 19.15
N LEU A 6 13.04 3.89 19.12
CA LEU A 6 13.83 3.99 17.88
C LEU A 6 13.80 2.71 17.02
N PRO A 7 13.99 1.48 17.58
CA PRO A 7 13.98 0.27 16.76
C PRO A 7 12.64 0.07 16.00
N TRP A 8 11.52 0.44 16.63
CA TRP A 8 10.19 0.30 16.03
C TRP A 8 9.93 1.35 14.95
N VAL A 9 10.46 2.57 15.12
CA VAL A 9 10.44 3.61 14.09
C VAL A 9 11.27 3.17 12.89
N LEU A 10 12.46 2.60 13.12
CA LEU A 10 13.31 2.08 12.05
C LEU A 10 12.64 0.94 11.26
N LEU A 11 11.92 0.04 11.93
CA LEU A 11 11.16 -1.00 11.22
C LEU A 11 10.08 -0.41 10.30
N ILE A 12 9.35 0.62 10.75
CA ILE A 12 8.37 1.28 9.88
C ILE A 12 9.07 2.03 8.73
N ALA A 13 10.22 2.65 8.98
CA ALA A 13 11.00 3.29 7.91
C ALA A 13 11.51 2.25 6.88
N ILE A 14 12.00 1.10 7.32
CA ILE A 14 12.37 -0.03 6.44
C ILE A 14 11.16 -0.48 5.62
N SER A 15 9.99 -0.57 6.23
CA SER A 15 8.75 -0.88 5.51
C SER A 15 8.44 0.16 4.43
N ALA A 16 8.53 1.45 4.77
CA ALA A 16 8.28 2.55 3.85
C ALA A 16 9.26 2.53 2.66
N PHE A 17 10.54 2.31 2.92
CA PHE A 17 11.55 2.18 1.86
C PHE A 17 11.31 0.95 0.98
N GLY A 18 10.93 -0.17 1.58
CA GLY A 18 10.56 -1.36 0.84
C GLY A 18 9.39 -1.12 -0.10
N TYR A 19 8.26 -0.62 0.39
CA TYR A 19 7.10 -0.32 -0.47
C TYR A 19 7.43 0.73 -1.54
N GLY A 20 8.13 1.81 -1.16
CA GLY A 20 8.55 2.86 -2.08
C GLY A 20 9.52 2.41 -3.17
N SER A 21 10.20 1.27 -3.01
CA SER A 21 11.05 0.68 -4.05
C SER A 21 10.25 -0.08 -5.13
N GLY A 22 8.97 -0.40 -4.88
CA GLY A 22 8.14 -1.14 -5.83
C GLY A 22 8.06 -0.53 -7.22
N PRO A 23 7.73 0.78 -7.36
CA PRO A 23 7.72 1.46 -8.65
C PRO A 23 9.08 1.48 -9.35
N LEU A 24 10.18 1.52 -8.58
CA LEU A 24 11.53 1.50 -9.15
C LEU A 24 11.84 0.17 -9.82
N PHE A 25 11.51 -0.95 -9.16
CA PHE A 25 11.63 -2.28 -9.77
C PHE A 25 10.74 -2.41 -11.00
N ALA A 26 9.52 -1.87 -11.00
CA ALA A 26 8.65 -1.88 -12.16
C ALA A 26 9.30 -1.16 -13.36
N LYS A 27 9.89 0.03 -13.14
CA LYS A 27 10.60 0.80 -14.15
C LYS A 27 11.86 0.09 -14.70
N TRP A 28 12.47 -0.81 -13.94
CA TRP A 28 13.55 -1.66 -14.43
C TRP A 28 13.03 -2.88 -15.21
N ILE A 29 11.85 -3.40 -14.88
CA ILE A 29 11.30 -4.59 -15.51
C ILE A 29 10.66 -4.26 -16.87
N TYR A 30 9.94 -3.14 -16.99
CA TYR A 30 9.18 -2.83 -18.21
C TYR A 30 10.06 -2.73 -19.50
N PRO A 31 11.27 -2.15 -19.47
CA PRO A 31 12.13 -2.14 -20.66
C PRO A 31 12.61 -3.53 -21.13
N THR A 32 12.54 -4.57 -20.29
CA THR A 32 12.94 -5.94 -20.65
C THR A 32 11.92 -6.65 -21.54
N GLY A 33 10.79 -6.00 -21.85
CA GLY A 33 9.67 -6.56 -22.60
C GLY A 33 8.54 -7.14 -21.72
N PHE A 34 8.74 -7.19 -20.40
CA PHE A 34 7.68 -7.52 -19.47
C PHE A 34 6.82 -6.29 -19.19
N ASP A 35 5.51 -6.47 -19.23
CA ASP A 35 4.58 -5.43 -18.84
C ASP A 35 4.15 -5.53 -17.36
N TRP A 36 3.23 -4.65 -16.95
CA TRP A 36 2.72 -4.61 -15.59
C TRP A 36 2.03 -5.93 -15.16
N LEU A 37 1.40 -6.64 -16.09
CA LEU A 37 0.69 -7.89 -15.78
C LEU A 37 1.65 -9.06 -15.64
N ASP A 38 2.77 -9.05 -16.38
CA ASP A 38 3.87 -10.00 -16.24
C ASP A 38 4.58 -9.81 -14.89
N LEU A 39 4.85 -8.57 -14.54
CA LEU A 39 5.40 -8.22 -13.23
C LEU A 39 4.49 -8.68 -12.10
N LEU A 40 3.18 -8.42 -12.17
CA LEU A 40 2.24 -8.83 -11.12
C LEU A 40 2.17 -10.36 -10.98
N ALA A 41 2.24 -11.10 -12.08
CA ALA A 41 2.22 -12.57 -12.06
C ALA A 41 3.40 -13.10 -11.24
N TRP A 42 4.62 -12.71 -11.57
CA TRP A 42 5.82 -13.19 -10.88
C TRP A 42 5.95 -12.62 -9.46
N ARG A 43 5.70 -11.32 -9.28
CA ARG A 43 5.78 -10.68 -7.96
C ARG A 43 4.92 -11.40 -6.92
N HIS A 44 3.63 -11.61 -7.22
CA HIS A 44 2.71 -12.17 -6.23
C HIS A 44 2.91 -13.68 -6.06
N LEU A 45 3.23 -14.41 -7.13
CA LEU A 45 3.55 -15.82 -7.04
C LEU A 45 4.76 -16.05 -6.13
N LEU A 46 5.88 -15.38 -6.41
CA LEU A 46 7.11 -15.54 -5.62
C LEU A 46 6.91 -15.10 -4.17
N ALA A 47 6.25 -13.95 -3.95
CA ALA A 47 5.94 -13.49 -2.61
C ALA A 47 5.05 -14.49 -1.84
N ALA A 48 4.04 -15.05 -2.50
CA ALA A 48 3.18 -16.07 -1.91
C ALA A 48 3.98 -17.33 -1.57
N LEU A 49 4.75 -17.87 -2.51
CA LEU A 49 5.55 -19.09 -2.29
C LEU A 49 6.55 -18.92 -1.15
N ILE A 50 7.34 -17.83 -1.16
CA ILE A 50 8.33 -17.56 -0.12
C ILE A 50 7.63 -17.41 1.24
N LEU A 51 6.54 -16.65 1.31
CA LEU A 51 5.87 -16.43 2.59
C LEU A 51 5.16 -17.70 3.10
N TRP A 52 4.60 -18.53 2.21
CA TRP A 52 4.07 -19.84 2.61
C TRP A 52 5.15 -20.75 3.16
N VAL A 53 6.32 -20.82 2.52
CA VAL A 53 7.48 -21.55 3.05
C VAL A 53 7.83 -21.04 4.46
N VAL A 54 8.01 -19.73 4.61
CA VAL A 54 8.34 -19.11 5.92
C VAL A 54 7.28 -19.46 6.99
N VAL A 55 6.00 -19.31 6.69
CA VAL A 55 4.91 -19.55 7.65
C VAL A 55 4.79 -21.02 8.02
N LEU A 56 5.00 -21.94 7.08
CA LEU A 56 4.97 -23.38 7.34
C LEU A 56 6.16 -23.85 8.18
N PHE A 57 7.34 -23.25 8.01
CA PHE A 57 8.51 -23.57 8.84
C PHE A 57 8.48 -22.93 10.24
N LEU A 58 7.81 -21.78 10.40
CA LEU A 58 7.69 -21.11 11.71
C LEU A 58 6.62 -21.79 12.59
N PRO A 59 6.95 -22.17 13.84
CA PRO A 59 5.94 -22.72 14.77
C PRO A 59 4.75 -21.78 15.00
N ALA A 60 5.02 -20.45 15.11
CA ALA A 60 3.99 -19.42 15.26
C ALA A 60 3.08 -19.31 14.02
N GLY A 61 3.63 -19.50 12.83
CA GLY A 61 2.87 -19.51 11.57
C GLY A 61 1.93 -20.71 11.50
N ARG A 62 2.44 -21.90 11.80
CA ARG A 62 1.59 -23.12 11.88
C ARG A 62 0.49 -22.99 12.92
N ALA A 63 0.79 -22.42 14.09
CA ALA A 63 -0.19 -22.16 15.12
C ALA A 63 -1.28 -21.17 14.64
N ALA A 64 -0.91 -20.10 13.94
CA ALA A 64 -1.84 -19.14 13.36
C ALA A 64 -2.76 -19.79 12.32
N LEU A 65 -2.20 -20.64 11.44
CA LEU A 65 -2.97 -21.38 10.43
C LEU A 65 -3.98 -22.36 11.05
N ARG A 66 -3.64 -23.03 12.15
CA ARG A 66 -4.54 -23.94 12.86
C ARG A 66 -5.72 -23.22 13.55
N GLN A 67 -5.55 -21.94 13.88
CA GLN A 67 -6.58 -21.13 14.54
C GLN A 67 -7.57 -20.48 13.55
N ILE A 68 -7.26 -20.51 12.25
CA ILE A 68 -8.13 -19.87 11.26
C ILE A 68 -9.26 -20.83 10.86
N THR A 69 -10.50 -20.33 10.86
CA THR A 69 -11.62 -21.09 10.33
C THR A 69 -11.66 -21.02 8.81
N PRO A 70 -12.21 -22.03 8.11
CA PRO A 70 -12.31 -22.01 6.63
C PRO A 70 -12.96 -20.75 6.09
N ARG A 71 -14.02 -20.24 6.75
CA ARG A 71 -14.68 -18.98 6.37
C ARG A 71 -13.75 -17.79 6.45
N ARG A 72 -12.95 -17.66 7.50
CA ARG A 72 -11.96 -16.58 7.65
C ARG A 72 -10.81 -16.73 6.66
N GLY A 73 -10.38 -17.96 6.40
CA GLY A 73 -9.38 -18.24 5.37
C GLY A 73 -9.86 -17.83 3.98
N LEU A 74 -11.10 -18.17 3.62
CA LEU A 74 -11.71 -17.74 2.37
C LEU A 74 -11.87 -16.20 2.30
N THR A 75 -12.21 -15.56 3.41
CA THR A 75 -12.26 -14.09 3.48
C THR A 75 -10.91 -13.47 3.19
N ALA A 76 -9.82 -13.96 3.83
CA ALA A 76 -8.47 -13.46 3.58
C ALA A 76 -8.02 -13.68 2.13
N PHE A 77 -8.31 -14.86 1.57
CA PHE A 77 -8.05 -15.18 0.16
C PHE A 77 -8.84 -14.25 -0.77
N GLY A 78 -10.14 -14.08 -0.55
CA GLY A 78 -11.01 -13.22 -1.36
C GLY A 78 -10.57 -11.74 -1.32
N LEU A 79 -10.09 -11.26 -0.16
CA LEU A 79 -9.48 -9.92 -0.07
C LEU A 79 -8.24 -9.82 -0.95
N GLY A 80 -7.43 -10.87 -1.05
CA GLY A 80 -6.32 -10.92 -1.99
C GLY A 80 -6.77 -10.82 -3.45
N VAL A 81 -7.81 -11.55 -3.84
CA VAL A 81 -8.40 -11.44 -5.19
C VAL A 81 -8.85 -10.00 -5.48
N LEU A 82 -9.53 -9.35 -4.53
CA LEU A 82 -9.96 -7.96 -4.69
C LEU A 82 -8.80 -6.97 -4.79
N PHE A 83 -7.66 -7.27 -4.14
CA PHE A 83 -6.46 -6.43 -4.22
C PHE A 83 -5.88 -6.35 -5.64
N VAL A 84 -6.17 -7.31 -6.51
CA VAL A 84 -5.74 -7.30 -7.91
C VAL A 84 -6.15 -6.02 -8.62
N ALA A 85 -7.36 -5.50 -8.36
CA ALA A 85 -7.83 -4.27 -8.97
C ALA A 85 -6.93 -3.07 -8.61
N ASN A 86 -6.52 -2.95 -7.34
CA ASN A 86 -5.57 -1.90 -6.91
C ASN A 86 -4.19 -2.11 -7.52
N ALA A 87 -3.65 -3.33 -7.46
CA ALA A 87 -2.34 -3.64 -8.02
C ALA A 87 -2.29 -3.35 -9.52
N SER A 88 -3.33 -3.74 -10.28
CA SER A 88 -3.43 -3.51 -11.71
C SER A 88 -3.48 -2.02 -12.06
N THR A 89 -4.26 -1.22 -11.34
CA THR A 89 -4.35 0.22 -11.60
C THR A 89 -3.04 0.93 -11.27
N TYR A 90 -2.41 0.59 -10.15
CA TYR A 90 -1.14 1.19 -9.76
C TYR A 90 0.00 0.82 -10.71
N PHE A 91 0.30 -0.46 -10.88
CA PHE A 91 1.39 -0.91 -11.74
C PHE A 91 1.11 -0.66 -13.22
N GLY A 92 -0.14 -0.73 -13.65
CA GLY A 92 -0.55 -0.31 -15.00
C GLY A 92 -0.31 1.17 -15.26
N SER A 93 -0.50 2.05 -14.28
CA SER A 93 -0.21 3.48 -14.43
C SER A 93 1.28 3.74 -14.70
N LEU A 94 2.18 2.99 -14.07
CA LEU A 94 3.63 3.13 -14.21
C LEU A 94 4.15 2.86 -15.65
N THR A 95 3.35 2.26 -16.51
CA THR A 95 3.65 2.14 -17.94
C THR A 95 3.64 3.51 -18.64
N TRP A 96 2.84 4.44 -18.13
CA TRP A 96 2.51 5.70 -18.79
C TRP A 96 2.96 6.95 -18.04
N ILE A 97 3.15 6.86 -16.71
CA ILE A 97 3.55 7.99 -15.87
C ILE A 97 4.82 7.66 -15.07
N ASP A 98 5.49 8.69 -14.60
CA ASP A 98 6.68 8.57 -13.78
C ASP A 98 6.38 7.93 -12.42
N ALA A 99 7.35 7.21 -11.87
CA ALA A 99 7.24 6.56 -10.56
C ALA A 99 6.98 7.58 -9.43
N SER A 100 7.62 8.75 -9.54
CA SER A 100 7.43 9.87 -8.61
C SER A 100 5.99 10.37 -8.61
N LEU A 101 5.38 10.56 -9.79
CA LEU A 101 4.00 11.04 -9.92
C LEU A 101 3.01 9.98 -9.43
N ALA A 102 3.18 8.71 -9.83
CA ALA A 102 2.33 7.60 -9.38
C ALA A 102 2.37 7.44 -7.85
N GLY A 103 3.57 7.56 -7.25
CA GLY A 103 3.76 7.53 -5.80
C GLY A 103 3.01 8.67 -5.10
N LEU A 104 3.11 9.90 -5.61
CA LEU A 104 2.37 11.05 -5.06
C LEU A 104 0.85 10.84 -5.13
N MET A 105 0.33 10.44 -6.31
CA MET A 105 -1.11 10.25 -6.51
C MET A 105 -1.66 9.18 -5.55
N THR A 106 -0.93 8.10 -5.35
CA THR A 106 -1.35 7.02 -4.44
C THR A 106 -1.54 7.52 -3.02
N TYR A 107 -0.72 8.45 -2.53
CA TYR A 107 -0.81 8.99 -1.17
C TYR A 107 -2.03 9.88 -0.90
N ALA A 108 -2.93 10.07 -1.86
CA ALA A 108 -4.26 10.61 -1.60
C ALA A 108 -5.17 9.62 -0.83
N TYR A 109 -4.82 8.31 -0.78
CA TYR A 109 -5.68 7.28 -0.16
C TYR A 109 -6.03 7.54 1.31
N PRO A 110 -5.16 8.08 2.20
CA PRO A 110 -5.55 8.26 3.60
C PRO A 110 -6.69 9.29 3.77
N ALA A 111 -6.69 10.34 2.96
CA ALA A 111 -7.76 11.33 2.97
C ALA A 111 -9.09 10.73 2.46
N ILE A 112 -9.01 9.90 1.41
CA ILE A 112 -10.17 9.18 0.88
C ILE A 112 -10.70 8.18 1.93
N VAL A 113 -9.82 7.41 2.57
CA VAL A 113 -10.20 6.48 3.66
C VAL A 113 -10.87 7.23 4.81
N ALA A 114 -10.35 8.39 5.20
CA ALA A 114 -10.95 9.20 6.27
C ALA A 114 -12.39 9.59 5.95
N VAL A 115 -12.68 10.01 4.72
CA VAL A 115 -14.04 10.34 4.27
C VAL A 115 -14.92 9.09 4.16
N LEU A 116 -14.43 8.03 3.52
CA LEU A 116 -15.18 6.78 3.38
C LEU A 116 -15.51 6.17 4.75
N SER A 117 -14.65 6.36 5.75
CA SER A 117 -14.88 5.87 7.11
C SER A 117 -16.10 6.51 7.78
N ILE A 118 -16.49 7.72 7.40
CA ILE A 118 -17.72 8.37 7.90
C ILE A 118 -18.94 7.57 7.45
N PHE A 119 -18.99 7.18 6.19
CA PHE A 119 -20.14 6.49 5.61
C PHE A 119 -20.14 5.00 5.95
N PHE A 120 -18.98 4.38 5.91
CA PHE A 120 -18.88 2.93 5.96
C PHE A 120 -18.40 2.37 7.30
N ALA A 121 -17.64 3.10 8.09
CA ALA A 121 -17.13 2.67 9.39
C ALA A 121 -17.79 3.39 10.57
N HIS A 122 -18.79 4.25 10.32
CA HIS A 122 -19.49 5.06 11.33
C HIS A 122 -18.51 5.88 12.19
N ALA A 123 -17.42 6.34 11.57
CA ALA A 123 -16.50 7.27 12.21
C ALA A 123 -17.22 8.60 12.52
N PRO A 124 -16.82 9.32 13.58
CA PRO A 124 -17.41 10.62 13.88
C PRO A 124 -17.31 11.55 12.66
N SER A 125 -18.44 12.08 12.22
CA SER A 125 -18.47 13.07 11.15
C SER A 125 -17.91 14.40 11.66
N GLY A 126 -17.00 15.00 10.89
CA GLY A 126 -16.41 16.31 11.20
C GLY A 126 -15.91 16.97 9.92
N VAL A 127 -15.49 18.22 10.03
CA VAL A 127 -14.99 18.98 8.87
C VAL A 127 -13.62 18.46 8.40
N ARG A 128 -12.81 17.89 9.30
CA ARG A 128 -11.42 17.49 9.02
C ARG A 128 -11.24 16.51 7.88
N PRO A 129 -11.99 15.36 7.80
CA PRO A 129 -11.85 14.44 6.69
C PRO A 129 -12.10 15.12 5.33
N TRP A 130 -13.07 16.03 5.28
CA TRP A 130 -13.39 16.79 4.07
C TRP A 130 -12.29 17.79 3.70
N VAL A 131 -11.72 18.48 4.71
CA VAL A 131 -10.57 19.37 4.52
C VAL A 131 -9.35 18.56 4.03
N ALA A 132 -9.07 17.41 4.65
CA ALA A 132 -8.00 16.52 4.21
C ALA A 132 -8.20 16.07 2.75
N LEU A 133 -9.43 15.68 2.39
CA LEU A 133 -9.74 15.28 1.02
C LEU A 133 -9.58 16.44 0.04
N ALA A 134 -10.04 17.65 0.38
CA ALA A 134 -9.89 18.83 -0.47
C ALA A 134 -8.40 19.17 -0.69
N ILE A 135 -7.58 19.15 0.37
CA ILE A 135 -6.13 19.38 0.27
C ILE A 135 -5.47 18.28 -0.59
N ALA A 136 -5.79 16.99 -0.36
CA ALA A 136 -5.24 15.89 -1.14
C ALA A 136 -5.62 15.99 -2.63
N THR A 137 -6.88 16.30 -2.93
CA THR A 137 -7.37 16.47 -4.31
C THR A 137 -6.66 17.65 -4.99
N SER A 138 -6.51 18.79 -4.30
CA SER A 138 -5.75 19.93 -4.81
C SER A 138 -4.29 19.54 -5.08
N GLY A 139 -3.70 18.75 -4.20
CA GLY A 139 -2.34 18.22 -4.38
C GLY A 139 -2.21 17.31 -5.61
N VAL A 140 -3.19 16.43 -5.87
CA VAL A 140 -3.22 15.60 -7.09
C VAL A 140 -3.37 16.48 -8.34
N VAL A 141 -4.26 17.47 -8.32
CA VAL A 141 -4.44 18.42 -9.43
C VAL A 141 -3.16 19.18 -9.74
N LEU A 142 -2.45 19.67 -8.71
CA LEU A 142 -1.15 20.31 -8.87
C LEU A 142 -0.09 19.33 -9.41
N GLY A 143 -0.08 18.10 -8.92
CA GLY A 143 0.82 17.05 -9.40
C GLY A 143 0.65 16.76 -10.89
N VAL A 144 -0.59 16.65 -11.35
CA VAL A 144 -0.93 16.46 -12.76
C VAL A 144 -0.70 17.73 -13.58
N GLY A 145 -1.12 18.89 -13.06
CA GLY A 145 -0.98 20.18 -13.74
C GLY A 145 0.47 20.66 -13.87
N GLY A 146 1.40 20.12 -13.06
CA GLY A 146 2.83 20.43 -13.14
C GLY A 146 3.61 19.64 -14.20
N ILE A 147 2.92 18.85 -15.04
CA ILE A 147 3.56 18.10 -16.12
C ILE A 147 4.02 19.11 -17.19
N SER A 148 5.29 19.04 -17.55
CA SER A 148 5.88 19.94 -18.53
C SER A 148 5.32 19.68 -19.93
N ALA A 149 5.05 20.76 -20.71
CA ALA A 149 4.64 20.65 -22.09
C ALA A 149 5.65 19.79 -22.89
N GLY A 150 5.14 18.88 -23.71
CA GLY A 150 5.93 17.91 -24.47
C GLY A 150 6.32 16.62 -23.72
N LYS A 151 5.91 16.49 -22.46
CA LYS A 151 6.03 15.25 -21.67
C LYS A 151 4.65 14.80 -21.16
N GLU A 152 3.60 15.14 -21.88
CA GLU A 152 2.25 14.82 -21.49
C GLU A 152 2.06 13.29 -21.44
N PRO A 153 1.74 12.73 -20.27
CA PRO A 153 1.50 11.30 -20.15
C PRO A 153 0.18 10.96 -20.86
N ALA A 154 0.08 9.71 -21.31
CA ALA A 154 -1.18 9.23 -21.84
C ALA A 154 -2.29 9.36 -20.79
N LEU A 155 -3.47 9.83 -21.21
CA LEU A 155 -4.64 9.98 -20.32
C LEU A 155 -4.93 8.71 -19.51
N ILE A 156 -4.72 7.54 -20.13
CA ILE A 156 -4.90 6.25 -19.46
C ILE A 156 -4.03 6.11 -18.20
N GLY A 157 -2.78 6.57 -18.25
CA GLY A 157 -1.87 6.54 -17.08
C GLY A 157 -2.36 7.41 -15.93
N LEU A 158 -2.88 8.60 -16.23
CA LEU A 158 -3.48 9.50 -15.24
C LEU A 158 -4.76 8.93 -14.65
N VAL A 159 -5.64 8.36 -15.49
CA VAL A 159 -6.88 7.72 -15.04
C VAL A 159 -6.57 6.54 -14.11
N LEU A 160 -5.63 5.68 -14.48
CA LEU A 160 -5.19 4.56 -13.63
C LEU A 160 -4.55 5.05 -12.32
N GLY A 161 -3.73 6.11 -12.40
CA GLY A 161 -3.07 6.71 -11.24
C GLY A 161 -4.05 7.32 -10.24
N VAL A 162 -5.15 7.95 -10.70
CA VAL A 162 -6.23 8.46 -9.84
C VAL A 162 -7.13 7.33 -9.33
N ALA A 163 -7.40 6.32 -10.15
CA ALA A 163 -8.24 5.19 -9.76
C ALA A 163 -7.58 4.36 -8.64
N SER A 164 -6.26 4.22 -8.65
CA SER A 164 -5.53 3.41 -7.68
C SER A 164 -5.81 3.80 -6.21
N PRO A 165 -5.62 5.05 -5.74
CA PRO A 165 -5.91 5.41 -4.35
C PRO A 165 -7.39 5.29 -3.98
N ILE A 166 -8.31 5.44 -4.92
CA ILE A 166 -9.75 5.27 -4.69
C ILE A 166 -10.05 3.78 -4.44
N ILE A 167 -9.59 2.90 -5.32
CA ILE A 167 -9.77 1.44 -5.21
C ILE A 167 -9.07 0.93 -3.94
N TYR A 168 -7.87 1.42 -3.65
CA TYR A 168 -7.12 1.04 -2.45
C TYR A 168 -7.87 1.46 -1.17
N SER A 169 -8.46 2.64 -1.15
CA SER A 169 -9.26 3.11 -0.02
C SER A 169 -10.49 2.23 0.22
N CYS A 170 -11.20 1.86 -0.84
CA CYS A 170 -12.33 0.91 -0.76
C CYS A 170 -11.85 -0.46 -0.24
N TYR A 171 -10.72 -0.96 -0.74
CA TYR A 171 -10.11 -2.20 -0.27
C TYR A 171 -9.77 -2.14 1.21
N ILE A 172 -9.15 -1.07 1.71
CA ILE A 172 -8.80 -0.89 3.13
C ILE A 172 -10.06 -0.96 4.01
N ILE A 173 -11.12 -0.24 3.65
CA ILE A 173 -12.37 -0.25 4.40
C ILE A 173 -13.01 -1.65 4.41
N LEU A 174 -13.00 -2.34 3.28
CA LEU A 174 -13.54 -3.68 3.16
C LEU A 174 -12.70 -4.69 3.95
N ALA A 175 -11.36 -4.60 3.86
CA ALA A 175 -10.44 -5.44 4.59
C ALA A 175 -10.61 -5.28 6.12
N ALA A 176 -10.74 -4.05 6.61
CA ALA A 176 -11.01 -3.78 8.02
C ALA A 176 -12.33 -4.41 8.49
N ARG A 177 -13.40 -4.28 7.68
CA ARG A 177 -14.71 -4.87 8.00
C ARG A 177 -14.70 -6.39 8.00
N LEU A 178 -14.15 -7.00 6.97
CA LEU A 178 -14.13 -8.45 6.79
C LEU A 178 -13.08 -9.13 7.67
N GLY A 179 -11.98 -8.42 7.96
CA GLY A 179 -10.91 -8.88 8.85
C GLY A 179 -11.31 -8.92 10.33
N GLY A 180 -12.47 -8.36 10.70
CA GLY A 180 -12.98 -8.37 12.06
C GLY A 180 -12.36 -7.30 12.97
N GLU A 181 -11.85 -6.19 12.40
CA GLU A 181 -11.47 -5.02 13.19
C GLU A 181 -12.69 -4.41 13.88
N SER A 182 -12.61 -4.27 15.21
CA SER A 182 -13.67 -3.73 16.04
C SER A 182 -13.95 -2.26 15.71
N LYS A 183 -15.24 -1.84 15.78
CA LYS A 183 -15.76 -0.48 15.61
C LYS A 183 -15.13 0.60 16.54
N SER A 184 -14.21 0.22 17.41
CA SER A 184 -13.53 1.12 18.33
C SER A 184 -12.10 1.32 17.81
N GLY A 185 -11.79 2.51 17.28
CA GLY A 185 -10.49 2.91 16.70
C GLY A 185 -9.26 2.83 17.63
N THR A 186 -9.26 1.90 18.55
CA THR A 186 -8.19 1.66 19.54
C THR A 186 -7.32 0.44 19.20
N GLY A 187 -7.23 0.00 17.92
CA GLY A 187 -6.21 -0.98 17.51
C GLY A 187 -6.13 -2.31 18.28
N ALA A 188 -6.96 -2.48 19.30
CA ALA A 188 -7.04 -3.69 20.11
C ALA A 188 -8.20 -4.54 19.58
N SER A 189 -7.88 -5.47 18.73
CA SER A 189 -8.79 -6.55 18.33
C SER A 189 -9.29 -7.27 19.59
N ARG A 190 -10.56 -7.02 19.99
CA ARG A 190 -11.23 -7.84 20.98
C ARG A 190 -11.52 -9.20 20.35
N GLY A 191 -10.57 -10.13 20.42
CA GLY A 191 -10.82 -11.57 20.38
C GLY A 191 -11.41 -12.16 19.10
N GLY A 192 -11.21 -11.61 17.88
CA GLY A 192 -11.89 -12.16 16.71
C GLY A 192 -11.25 -11.90 15.33
N GLY A 193 -10.15 -11.14 15.23
CA GLY A 193 -9.48 -10.86 13.97
C GLY A 193 -8.69 -12.05 13.41
N ILE A 194 -8.44 -12.06 12.10
CA ILE A 194 -7.58 -13.07 11.46
C ILE A 194 -6.12 -12.77 11.85
N PRO A 195 -5.37 -13.76 12.41
CA PRO A 195 -3.96 -13.54 12.72
C PRO A 195 -3.17 -13.14 11.48
N PRO A 196 -2.33 -12.09 11.53
CA PRO A 196 -1.58 -11.61 10.35
C PRO A 196 -0.71 -12.69 9.69
N LEU A 197 -0.09 -13.58 10.50
CA LEU A 197 0.70 -14.71 9.98
C LEU A 197 -0.12 -15.74 9.20
N ALA A 198 -1.45 -15.72 9.29
CA ALA A 198 -2.33 -16.52 8.45
C ALA A 198 -3.01 -15.67 7.36
N ALA A 199 -3.38 -14.43 7.67
CA ALA A 199 -4.08 -13.54 6.74
C ALA A 199 -3.22 -13.19 5.53
N VAL A 200 -1.94 -12.82 5.75
CA VAL A 200 -1.06 -12.33 4.68
C VAL A 200 -0.75 -13.40 3.63
N PRO A 201 -0.31 -14.63 3.97
CA PRO A 201 -0.05 -15.65 2.96
C PRO A 201 -1.31 -16.06 2.20
N LEU A 202 -2.47 -16.12 2.86
CA LEU A 202 -3.74 -16.41 2.21
C LEU A 202 -4.16 -15.29 1.25
N SER A 203 -3.98 -14.03 1.65
CA SER A 203 -4.26 -12.88 0.78
C SER A 203 -3.31 -12.85 -0.42
N LEU A 204 -2.01 -13.11 -0.25
CA LEU A 204 -1.06 -13.19 -1.37
C LEU A 204 -1.40 -14.34 -2.32
N ALA A 205 -1.81 -15.50 -1.80
CA ALA A 205 -2.30 -16.60 -2.64
C ALA A 205 -3.54 -16.20 -3.43
N GLY A 206 -4.48 -15.47 -2.79
CA GLY A 206 -5.65 -14.92 -3.46
C GLY A 206 -5.28 -13.90 -4.54
N THR A 207 -4.30 -13.03 -4.27
CA THR A 207 -3.82 -12.06 -5.27
C THR A 207 -3.16 -12.78 -6.45
N SER A 208 -2.30 -13.77 -6.20
CA SER A 208 -1.69 -14.57 -7.27
C SER A 208 -2.76 -15.26 -8.12
N PHE A 209 -3.73 -15.90 -7.48
CA PHE A 209 -4.85 -16.52 -8.17
C PHE A 209 -5.62 -15.52 -9.04
N GLY A 210 -5.97 -14.36 -8.49
CA GLY A 210 -6.70 -13.33 -9.22
C GLY A 210 -5.91 -12.75 -10.40
N VAL A 211 -4.59 -12.59 -10.27
CA VAL A 211 -3.72 -12.18 -11.38
C VAL A 211 -3.70 -13.26 -12.46
N PHE A 212 -3.62 -14.53 -12.10
CA PHE A 212 -3.66 -15.63 -13.08
C PHE A 212 -4.99 -15.70 -13.83
N VAL A 213 -6.10 -15.50 -13.11
CA VAL A 213 -7.43 -15.40 -13.74
C VAL A 213 -7.48 -14.23 -14.72
N LEU A 214 -6.93 -13.07 -14.34
CA LEU A 214 -6.88 -11.89 -15.20
C LEU A 214 -6.03 -12.15 -16.45
N ARG A 215 -4.88 -12.83 -16.32
CA ARG A 215 -4.03 -13.21 -17.46
C ARG A 215 -4.78 -14.10 -18.44
N LEU A 216 -5.41 -15.16 -17.94
CA LEU A 216 -6.21 -16.06 -18.78
C LEU A 216 -7.39 -15.33 -19.45
N ALA A 217 -8.08 -14.46 -18.70
CA ALA A 217 -9.20 -13.67 -19.23
C ALA A 217 -8.76 -12.67 -20.33
N THR A 218 -7.49 -12.25 -20.33
CA THR A 218 -6.90 -11.39 -21.37
C THR A 218 -6.21 -12.20 -22.49
N GLY A 219 -6.39 -13.51 -22.54
CA GLY A 219 -5.82 -14.39 -23.58
C GLY A 219 -4.32 -14.62 -23.45
N ARG A 220 -3.75 -14.40 -22.25
CA ARG A 220 -2.32 -14.60 -22.00
C ARG A 220 -2.05 -15.93 -21.32
N ASP A 221 -0.83 -16.42 -21.47
CA ASP A 221 -0.34 -17.59 -20.72
C ASP A 221 -0.36 -17.32 -19.22
N LEU A 222 -0.51 -18.39 -18.44
CA LEU A 222 -0.58 -18.30 -16.97
C LEU A 222 0.65 -17.60 -16.38
N LEU A 223 1.84 -17.94 -16.91
CA LEU A 223 3.10 -17.31 -16.55
C LEU A 223 3.86 -16.88 -17.80
N PRO A 224 4.45 -15.66 -17.79
CA PRO A 224 5.34 -15.25 -18.87
C PRO A 224 6.69 -15.99 -18.73
N ILE A 225 6.99 -16.85 -19.68
CA ILE A 225 8.22 -17.66 -19.80
C ILE A 225 8.72 -17.56 -21.23
N PRO A 226 10.04 -17.44 -21.46
CA PRO A 226 11.11 -17.32 -20.46
C PRO A 226 11.15 -15.96 -19.75
N ILE A 227 11.73 -15.95 -18.54
CA ILE A 227 12.04 -14.69 -17.85
C ILE A 227 13.30 -14.11 -18.51
N PRO A 228 13.28 -12.84 -18.97
CA PRO A 228 14.49 -12.17 -19.43
C PRO A 228 15.55 -12.12 -18.33
N ASP A 229 16.82 -12.33 -18.69
CA ASP A 229 17.93 -12.40 -17.71
C ASP A 229 18.06 -11.12 -16.88
N ASP A 230 17.84 -9.96 -17.51
CA ASP A 230 17.87 -8.65 -16.88
C ASP A 230 16.63 -8.34 -16.01
N ALA A 231 15.52 -9.09 -16.19
CA ALA A 231 14.32 -8.98 -15.35
C ALA A 231 14.40 -9.81 -14.08
N LEU A 232 15.24 -10.84 -14.01
CA LEU A 232 15.24 -11.82 -12.91
C LEU A 232 15.52 -11.16 -11.55
N LEU A 233 16.60 -10.38 -11.43
CA LEU A 233 16.94 -9.69 -10.17
C LEU A 233 15.91 -8.65 -9.76
N PRO A 234 15.41 -7.76 -10.66
CA PRO A 234 14.30 -6.88 -10.34
C PRO A 234 13.02 -7.59 -9.91
N ILE A 235 12.66 -8.73 -10.52
CA ILE A 235 11.49 -9.53 -10.12
C ILE A 235 11.66 -10.09 -8.71
N LEU A 236 12.83 -10.64 -8.38
CA LEU A 236 13.13 -11.10 -7.01
C LEU A 236 13.11 -9.92 -6.03
N GLY A 237 13.64 -8.76 -6.41
CA GLY A 237 13.62 -7.55 -5.61
C GLY A 237 12.19 -7.07 -5.32
N VAL A 238 11.33 -7.00 -6.32
CA VAL A 238 9.94 -6.54 -6.12
C VAL A 238 9.13 -7.55 -5.29
N ALA A 239 9.39 -8.84 -5.40
CA ALA A 239 8.72 -9.87 -4.59
C ALA A 239 9.16 -9.83 -3.13
N THR A 240 10.46 -9.63 -2.86
CA THR A 240 11.02 -9.68 -1.51
C THR A 240 11.13 -8.30 -0.87
N ILE A 241 11.89 -7.38 -1.46
CA ILE A 241 12.20 -6.05 -0.89
C ILE A 241 10.97 -5.16 -0.90
N ALA A 242 10.19 -5.16 -1.98
CA ALA A 242 8.96 -4.36 -2.08
C ALA A 242 7.68 -5.14 -1.73
N GLY A 243 7.78 -6.44 -1.44
CA GLY A 243 6.65 -7.29 -1.12
C GLY A 243 6.69 -7.78 0.34
N ILE A 244 7.52 -8.77 0.63
CA ILE A 244 7.50 -9.51 1.91
C ILE A 244 8.08 -8.69 3.06
N VAL A 245 9.27 -8.09 2.87
CA VAL A 245 10.00 -7.35 3.91
C VAL A 245 9.18 -6.20 4.47
N PRO A 246 8.53 -5.35 3.66
CA PRO A 246 7.73 -4.24 4.17
C PRO A 246 6.55 -4.69 5.03
N ILE A 247 5.87 -5.76 4.64
CA ILE A 247 4.74 -6.30 5.39
C ILE A 247 5.19 -6.71 6.78
N GLY A 248 6.26 -7.51 6.89
CA GLY A 248 6.80 -7.98 8.16
C GLY A 248 7.28 -6.84 9.07
N ALA A 249 8.03 -5.90 8.49
CA ALA A 249 8.57 -4.74 9.19
C ALA A 249 7.46 -3.81 9.69
N PHE A 250 6.42 -3.55 8.86
CA PHE A 250 5.26 -2.75 9.27
C PHE A 250 4.51 -3.37 10.44
N TYR A 251 4.16 -4.65 10.35
CA TYR A 251 3.44 -5.33 11.43
C TYR A 251 4.22 -5.34 12.75
N ALA A 252 5.52 -5.61 12.70
CA ALA A 252 6.38 -5.62 13.89
C ALA A 252 6.47 -4.22 14.52
N GLY A 253 6.67 -3.17 13.72
CA GLY A 253 6.75 -1.79 14.16
C GLY A 253 5.41 -1.26 14.67
N ALA A 254 4.33 -1.44 13.90
CA ALA A 254 2.99 -0.94 14.21
C ALA A 254 2.41 -1.54 15.49
N LYS A 255 2.69 -2.82 15.77
CA LYS A 255 2.31 -3.49 17.03
C LYS A 255 2.83 -2.77 18.27
N ARG A 256 3.97 -2.10 18.18
CA ARG A 256 4.64 -1.41 19.30
C ARG A 256 4.42 0.10 19.30
N LEU A 257 4.37 0.72 18.13
CA LEU A 257 4.17 2.16 18.01
C LEU A 257 2.69 2.57 18.07
N GLY A 258 1.80 1.67 17.66
CA GLY A 258 0.40 1.95 17.35
C GLY A 258 0.20 2.44 15.92
N ALA A 259 -0.99 2.18 15.37
CA ALA A 259 -1.31 2.41 13.96
C ALA A 259 -1.06 3.86 13.50
N ALA A 260 -1.49 4.86 14.29
CA ALA A 260 -1.35 6.26 13.95
C ALA A 260 0.11 6.74 13.77
N ARG A 261 0.99 6.32 14.71
CA ARG A 261 2.42 6.66 14.60
C ARG A 261 3.10 5.91 13.46
N ALA A 262 2.70 4.66 13.24
CA ALA A 262 3.19 3.90 12.10
C ALA A 262 2.80 4.58 10.78
N ALA A 263 1.54 5.00 10.61
CA ALA A 263 1.07 5.73 9.44
C ALA A 263 1.88 7.01 9.18
N LEU A 264 2.17 7.79 10.24
CA LEU A 264 2.99 8.99 10.10
C LEU A 264 4.43 8.69 9.65
N VAL A 265 5.07 7.68 10.24
CA VAL A 265 6.44 7.31 9.82
C VAL A 265 6.41 6.79 8.38
N SER A 266 5.33 6.11 7.96
CA SER A 266 5.19 5.62 6.59
C SER A 266 5.08 6.74 5.55
N THR A 267 4.79 7.99 5.92
CA THR A 267 4.81 9.13 4.97
C THR A 267 6.19 9.43 4.38
N VAL A 268 7.24 8.81 4.91
CA VAL A 268 8.58 8.83 4.30
C VAL A 268 8.62 8.06 2.97
N GLU A 269 7.70 7.12 2.74
CA GLU A 269 7.66 6.29 1.52
C GLU A 269 7.65 7.11 0.21
N PRO A 270 6.71 8.05 -0.02
CA PRO A 270 6.72 8.81 -1.27
C PRO A 270 7.95 9.71 -1.41
N ILE A 271 8.48 10.23 -0.29
CA ILE A 271 9.72 11.00 -0.30
C ILE A 271 10.87 10.12 -0.80
N PHE A 272 10.96 8.89 -0.28
CA PHE A 272 11.97 7.92 -0.74
C PHE A 272 11.79 7.60 -2.23
N THR A 273 10.56 7.29 -2.67
CA THR A 273 10.27 6.97 -4.07
C THR A 273 10.70 8.10 -5.00
N ILE A 274 10.36 9.35 -4.67
CA ILE A 274 10.71 10.53 -5.46
C ILE A 274 12.24 10.71 -5.54
N VAL A 275 12.92 10.68 -4.40
CA VAL A 275 14.38 10.85 -4.34
C VAL A 275 15.07 9.72 -5.09
N ALA A 276 14.65 8.48 -4.88
CA ALA A 276 15.26 7.33 -5.54
C ALA A 276 14.98 7.32 -7.06
N ALA A 277 13.75 7.67 -7.50
CA ALA A 277 13.43 7.78 -8.92
C ALA A 277 14.24 8.91 -9.59
N GLY A 278 14.42 10.03 -8.88
CA GLY A 278 15.28 11.12 -9.34
C GLY A 278 16.74 10.70 -9.51
N LEU A 279 17.28 9.96 -8.54
CA LEU A 279 18.69 9.52 -8.58
C LEU A 279 18.93 8.40 -9.60
N VAL A 280 17.97 7.47 -9.74
CA VAL A 280 18.15 6.26 -10.57
C VAL A 280 17.72 6.48 -12.01
N PHE A 281 16.60 7.18 -12.24
CA PHE A 281 16.02 7.37 -13.58
C PHE A 281 16.13 8.80 -14.08
N GLY A 282 16.69 9.73 -13.28
CA GLY A 282 16.75 11.15 -13.65
C GLY A 282 15.37 11.83 -13.64
N GLU A 283 14.36 11.24 -13.00
CA GLU A 283 13.03 11.86 -12.86
C GLU A 283 13.16 13.16 -12.06
N ARG A 284 12.55 14.24 -12.56
CA ARG A 284 12.56 15.53 -11.88
C ARG A 284 11.14 16.05 -11.74
N LEU A 285 10.71 16.20 -10.51
CA LEU A 285 9.46 16.88 -10.24
C LEU A 285 9.62 18.39 -10.46
N THR A 286 8.64 18.97 -11.12
CA THR A 286 8.53 20.43 -11.23
C THR A 286 8.21 21.06 -9.88
N PRO A 287 8.47 22.37 -9.66
CA PRO A 287 8.08 23.04 -8.44
C PRO A 287 6.56 22.91 -8.12
N VAL A 288 5.71 22.87 -9.16
CA VAL A 288 4.26 22.69 -9.01
C VAL A 288 3.93 21.29 -8.49
N GLN A 289 4.62 20.25 -9.02
CA GLN A 289 4.48 18.87 -8.53
C GLN A 289 4.98 18.71 -7.09
N LEU A 290 6.06 19.39 -6.72
CA LEU A 290 6.57 19.42 -5.34
C LEU A 290 5.55 20.05 -4.37
N LEU A 291 4.91 21.17 -4.77
CA LEU A 291 3.82 21.77 -4.00
C LEU A 291 2.62 20.82 -3.89
N GLY A 292 2.27 20.15 -4.97
CA GLY A 292 1.24 19.10 -4.96
C GLY A 292 1.57 17.98 -3.98
N GLY A 293 2.80 17.48 -3.99
CA GLY A 293 3.29 16.46 -3.05
C GLY A 293 3.23 16.93 -1.59
N ALA A 294 3.68 18.15 -1.31
CA ALA A 294 3.60 18.75 0.02
C ALA A 294 2.14 18.88 0.49
N ALA A 295 1.21 19.26 -0.39
CA ALA A 295 -0.22 19.31 -0.08
C ALA A 295 -0.77 17.91 0.27
N ILE A 296 -0.45 16.87 -0.51
CA ILE A 296 -0.88 15.49 -0.24
C ILE A 296 -0.36 15.00 1.11
N LEU A 297 0.93 15.21 1.41
CA LEU A 297 1.51 14.84 2.71
C LEU A 297 0.89 15.64 3.87
N GLY A 298 0.60 16.92 3.65
CA GLY A 298 -0.14 17.76 4.61
C GLY A 298 -1.55 17.24 4.86
N ALA A 299 -2.25 16.76 3.83
CA ALA A 299 -3.56 16.14 3.96
C ALA A 299 -3.53 14.89 4.85
N VAL A 300 -2.49 14.05 4.74
CA VAL A 300 -2.31 12.88 5.63
C VAL A 300 -2.19 13.33 7.09
N VAL A 301 -1.39 14.36 7.37
CA VAL A 301 -1.26 14.92 8.72
C VAL A 301 -2.60 15.43 9.26
N VAL A 302 -3.38 16.12 8.42
CA VAL A 302 -4.73 16.61 8.80
C VAL A 302 -5.68 15.46 9.06
N ALA A 303 -5.69 14.42 8.20
CA ALA A 303 -6.53 13.23 8.36
C ALA A 303 -6.22 12.48 9.67
N GLU A 304 -4.94 12.29 9.98
CA GLU A 304 -4.47 11.51 11.14
C GLU A 304 -4.31 12.32 12.43
N TRP A 305 -4.65 13.62 12.43
CA TRP A 305 -4.37 14.57 13.52
C TRP A 305 -4.87 14.13 14.89
N GLU A 306 -6.07 13.53 14.96
CA GLU A 306 -6.64 13.07 16.24
C GLU A 306 -5.93 11.85 16.81
N ALA A 307 -5.39 11.03 15.95
CA ALA A 307 -4.62 9.85 16.33
C ALA A 307 -3.24 10.22 16.89
N ILE A 308 -2.73 11.41 16.52
CA ILE A 308 -1.42 11.94 16.93
C ILE A 308 -1.48 12.66 18.27
N ARG A 309 -2.63 13.26 18.61
CA ARG A 309 -2.77 14.03 19.87
C ARG A 309 -2.50 13.17 21.10
N PRO A 310 -1.70 13.66 22.07
CA PRO A 310 -1.47 12.93 23.32
C PRO A 310 -2.79 12.69 24.05
N THR A 311 -2.95 11.52 24.65
CA THR A 311 -4.16 11.03 25.34
C THR A 311 -4.62 11.90 26.53
N GLN A 312 -3.86 12.93 26.92
CA GLN A 312 -4.21 13.83 28.02
C GLN A 312 -5.45 14.71 27.74
N ALA A 313 -5.76 14.99 26.46
CA ALA A 313 -6.95 15.79 26.12
C ALA A 313 -8.28 15.01 26.25
N ARG A 314 -8.25 13.69 26.37
CA ARG A 314 -9.45 12.84 26.54
C ARG A 314 -9.98 12.76 27.99
N ARG A 315 -9.13 13.07 28.98
CA ARG A 315 -9.54 13.04 30.42
C ARG A 315 -10.26 14.32 30.89
N GLY A 316 -10.23 15.40 30.12
CA GLY A 316 -10.81 16.70 30.52
C GLY A 316 -12.25 16.94 30.06
N ARG A 317 -12.87 16.05 29.28
CA ARG A 317 -14.27 16.22 28.81
C ARG A 317 -15.29 15.30 29.49
N GLY A 318 -14.93 14.69 30.59
CA GLY A 318 -15.78 13.80 31.40
C GLY A 318 -15.99 14.33 32.83
N ARG A 319 -16.22 15.64 32.99
CA ARG A 319 -16.77 16.24 34.21
C ARG A 319 -17.86 17.22 33.85
#